data_f1b23ec839cd5dd7bac671c6397f4044
#
_entry.id   f1b23ec839cd5dd7bac671c6397f4044
#
_cell.length_a   1.000
_cell.length_b   1.000
_cell.length_c   1.000
_cell.angle_alpha   90.00
_cell.angle_beta   90.00
_cell.angle_gamma   90.00
#
_symmetry.space_group_name_H-M   'P 1'
#
loop_
_entity.id
_entity.type
_entity.pdbx_description
1 polymer ?
#
loop_
_entity_poly.entity_id
_entity_poly.type
_entity_poly.pdbx_seq_one_letter_code
_entity_poly.pdbx_strand_id
1 'polypeptide(L)'
;ARLGRFATIELYVELVRGEDRIATDEVIVEFFPQRGVNFSEELYWQLIVRVLASVYPPAQGWDRAGDEFHQMEESGSLDKRISELETHDVKRTLAEVELGSVAHFTHREHLASKIIDGTGVRSLCGVYFVPTQDADSLPTCPQCDVRYAALPKLPLGD
;
A
#
# COMPACT_ATOMS: atom_id res chain seq x y z
N ALA A 1 -12.12 -31.64 -0.96
CA ALA A 1 -12.20 -30.63 0.09
C ALA A 1 -12.90 -29.41 -0.52
N ARG A 2 -13.98 -28.91 0.10
CA ARG A 2 -14.54 -27.60 -0.26
C ARG A 2 -13.55 -26.55 0.23
N LEU A 3 -12.97 -25.80 -0.70
CA LEU A 3 -12.23 -24.59 -0.36
C LEU A 3 -13.21 -23.62 0.30
N GLY A 4 -13.02 -23.34 1.59
CA GLY A 4 -13.80 -22.33 2.30
C GLY A 4 -13.42 -20.92 1.82
N ARG A 5 -14.34 -19.97 1.95
CA ARG A 5 -14.05 -18.55 1.74
C ARG A 5 -13.23 -18.04 2.93
N PHE A 6 -12.08 -17.42 2.69
CA PHE A 6 -11.21 -16.86 3.73
C PHE A 6 -11.55 -15.40 4.04
N ALA A 7 -11.82 -14.63 3.00
CA ALA A 7 -12.18 -13.23 3.11
C ALA A 7 -13.09 -12.83 1.96
N THR A 8 -13.77 -11.71 2.12
CA THR A 8 -14.39 -10.96 1.04
C THR A 8 -13.54 -9.71 0.81
N ILE A 9 -13.36 -9.33 -0.44
CA ILE A 9 -12.65 -8.13 -0.83
C ILE A 9 -13.64 -7.33 -1.66
N GLU A 10 -13.86 -6.09 -1.25
CA GLU A 10 -14.69 -5.13 -2.00
C GLU A 10 -13.79 -4.04 -2.54
N LEU A 11 -14.01 -3.68 -3.80
CA LEU A 11 -13.26 -2.65 -4.49
C LEU A 11 -14.24 -1.58 -4.97
N TYR A 12 -13.99 -0.36 -4.55
CA TYR A 12 -14.77 0.81 -4.93
C TYR A 12 -13.88 1.76 -5.74
N VAL A 13 -14.48 2.44 -6.70
CA VAL A 13 -13.81 3.47 -7.48
C VAL A 13 -14.64 4.74 -7.44
N GLU A 14 -14.06 5.81 -6.93
CA GLU A 14 -14.62 7.15 -6.99
C GLU A 14 -13.90 7.99 -8.03
N LEU A 15 -14.67 8.48 -9.00
CA LEU A 15 -14.17 9.37 -10.04
C LEU A 15 -14.43 10.83 -9.65
N VAL A 16 -13.41 11.48 -9.09
CA VAL A 16 -13.51 12.89 -8.70
C VAL A 16 -13.34 13.77 -9.94
N ARG A 17 -14.40 14.40 -10.35
CA ARG A 17 -14.45 15.34 -11.47
C ARG A 17 -15.03 16.67 -10.97
N GLY A 18 -14.31 17.74 -11.11
CA GLY A 18 -14.75 19.07 -10.67
C GLY A 18 -14.10 20.17 -11.50
N GLU A 19 -14.85 21.27 -11.73
CA GLU A 19 -14.35 22.40 -12.54
C GLU A 19 -13.13 23.07 -11.92
N ASP A 20 -12.99 23.03 -10.59
CA ASP A 20 -11.91 23.69 -9.84
C ASP A 20 -10.93 22.69 -9.15
N ARG A 21 -11.00 21.42 -9.48
CA ARG A 21 -10.15 20.38 -8.86
C ARG A 21 -9.40 19.59 -9.94
N ILE A 22 -8.18 19.16 -9.58
CA ILE A 22 -7.47 18.17 -10.37
C ILE A 22 -8.33 16.91 -10.41
N ALA A 23 -8.65 16.44 -11.62
CA ALA A 23 -9.41 15.21 -11.78
C ALA A 23 -8.57 14.02 -11.28
N THR A 24 -9.10 13.27 -10.34
CA THR A 24 -8.45 12.09 -9.75
C THR A 24 -9.39 10.91 -9.77
N ASP A 25 -8.81 9.72 -9.78
CA ASP A 25 -9.50 8.46 -9.54
C ASP A 25 -9.07 7.97 -8.15
N GLU A 26 -10.02 7.77 -7.25
CA GLU A 26 -9.77 7.16 -5.96
C GLU A 26 -10.19 5.69 -6.01
N VAL A 27 -9.27 4.82 -5.64
CA VAL A 27 -9.54 3.39 -5.53
C VAL A 27 -9.48 3.00 -4.06
N ILE A 28 -10.55 2.38 -3.59
CA ILE A 28 -10.70 1.92 -2.21
C ILE A 28 -10.82 0.41 -2.23
N VAL A 29 -9.98 -0.27 -1.46
CA VAL A 29 -10.04 -1.72 -1.27
C VAL A 29 -10.32 -2.02 0.18
N GLU A 30 -11.44 -2.68 0.45
CA GLU A 30 -11.85 -3.08 1.79
C GLU A 30 -11.76 -4.60 1.94
N PHE A 31 -11.20 -5.05 3.07
CA PHE A 31 -11.01 -6.45 3.39
C PHE A 31 -11.90 -6.89 4.54
N PHE A 32 -12.72 -7.91 4.30
CA PHE A 32 -13.60 -8.52 5.28
C PHE A 32 -13.15 -9.95 5.59
N PRO A 33 -12.38 -10.16 6.66
CA PRO A 33 -11.99 -11.51 7.06
C PRO A 33 -13.21 -12.34 7.44
N GLN A 34 -13.25 -13.60 7.02
CA GLN A 34 -14.36 -14.50 7.35
C GLN A 34 -14.30 -14.87 8.84
N ARG A 35 -15.38 -14.61 9.57
CA ARG A 35 -15.47 -14.98 10.99
C ARG A 35 -15.40 -16.50 11.15
N GLY A 36 -14.64 -16.95 12.16
CA GLY A 36 -14.52 -18.37 12.51
C GLY A 36 -13.54 -19.16 11.61
N VAL A 37 -12.90 -18.53 10.66
CA VAL A 37 -11.80 -19.14 9.91
C VAL A 37 -10.49 -18.83 10.62
N ASN A 38 -9.81 -19.89 11.06
CA ASN A 38 -8.51 -19.75 11.70
C ASN A 38 -7.43 -19.75 10.61
N PHE A 39 -6.98 -18.59 10.22
CA PHE A 39 -5.80 -18.41 9.37
C PHE A 39 -4.81 -17.49 10.07
N SER A 40 -3.51 -17.66 9.77
CA SER A 40 -2.49 -16.83 10.39
C SER A 40 -2.63 -15.37 9.93
N GLU A 41 -2.34 -14.44 10.82
CA GLU A 41 -2.29 -13.01 10.51
C GLU A 41 -1.31 -12.72 9.37
N GLU A 42 -0.21 -13.46 9.31
CA GLU A 42 0.75 -13.41 8.22
C GLU A 42 0.12 -13.75 6.85
N LEU A 43 -0.67 -14.83 6.78
CA LEU A 43 -1.34 -15.23 5.52
C LEU A 43 -2.35 -14.17 5.07
N TYR A 44 -3.09 -13.59 6.04
CA TYR A 44 -4.03 -12.51 5.77
C TYR A 44 -3.30 -11.28 5.21
N TRP A 45 -2.17 -10.94 5.83
CA TRP A 45 -1.35 -9.83 5.36
C TRP A 45 -0.75 -10.07 3.97
N GLN A 46 -0.27 -11.27 3.69
CA GLN A 46 0.21 -11.64 2.35
C GLN A 46 -0.89 -11.50 1.28
N LEU A 47 -2.14 -11.86 1.64
CA LEU A 47 -3.28 -11.66 0.75
C LEU A 47 -3.50 -10.17 0.47
N ILE A 48 -3.52 -9.33 1.51
CA ILE A 48 -3.67 -7.87 1.37
C ILE A 48 -2.60 -7.32 0.44
N VAL A 49 -1.33 -7.56 0.73
CA VAL A 49 -0.22 -7.07 -0.11
C VAL A 49 -0.34 -7.52 -1.56
N ARG A 50 -0.72 -8.76 -1.79
CA ARG A 50 -0.90 -9.29 -3.14
C ARG A 50 -2.03 -8.59 -3.89
N VAL A 51 -3.15 -8.34 -3.22
CA VAL A 51 -4.30 -7.66 -3.83
C VAL A 51 -3.93 -6.20 -4.14
N LEU A 52 -3.37 -5.47 -3.18
CA LEU A 52 -2.99 -4.08 -3.37
C LEU A 52 -1.97 -3.90 -4.50
N ALA A 53 -0.93 -4.76 -4.53
CA ALA A 53 0.06 -4.75 -5.61
C ALA A 53 -0.51 -5.17 -6.97
N SER A 54 -1.59 -5.95 -6.99
CA SER A 54 -2.27 -6.31 -8.24
C SER A 54 -3.16 -5.19 -8.74
N VAL A 55 -3.82 -4.45 -7.84
CA VAL A 55 -4.68 -3.32 -8.22
C VAL A 55 -3.83 -2.13 -8.65
N TYR A 56 -2.94 -1.66 -7.78
CA TYR A 56 -1.98 -0.57 -8.08
C TYR A 56 -0.62 -0.87 -7.45
N PRO A 57 0.40 -1.28 -8.24
CA PRO A 57 1.76 -1.38 -7.76
C PRO A 57 2.40 0.01 -7.62
N PRO A 58 3.32 0.20 -6.70
CA PRO A 58 3.70 -0.74 -5.64
C PRO A 58 2.70 -0.77 -4.47
N ALA A 59 2.63 -1.88 -3.74
CA ALA A 59 1.76 -2.00 -2.56
C ALA A 59 2.02 -0.92 -1.48
N GLN A 60 3.18 -0.28 -1.51
CA GLN A 60 3.55 0.79 -0.58
C GLN A 60 2.81 2.11 -0.80
N GLY A 61 2.19 2.32 -1.95
CA GLY A 61 1.50 3.57 -2.29
C GLY A 61 0.18 3.79 -1.54
N TRP A 62 -0.36 2.75 -0.93
CA TRP A 62 -1.68 2.77 -0.33
C TRP A 62 -1.71 3.41 1.06
N ASP A 63 -2.65 4.31 1.28
CA ASP A 63 -3.03 4.78 2.62
C ASP A 63 -3.98 3.78 3.27
N ARG A 64 -3.87 3.60 4.59
CA ARG A 64 -4.71 2.65 5.33
C ARG A 64 -5.55 3.33 6.42
N ALA A 65 -6.83 2.99 6.46
CA ALA A 65 -7.76 3.35 7.52
C ALA A 65 -8.50 2.08 8.00
N GLY A 66 -8.00 1.45 9.07
CA GLY A 66 -8.55 0.17 9.55
C GLY A 66 -8.31 -0.98 8.57
N ASP A 67 -9.39 -1.55 8.03
CA ASP A 67 -9.37 -2.61 7.01
C ASP A 67 -9.58 -2.07 5.58
N GLU A 68 -9.64 -0.74 5.43
CA GLU A 68 -9.73 -0.04 4.16
C GLU A 68 -8.35 0.46 3.71
N PHE A 69 -8.09 0.37 2.43
CA PHE A 69 -6.88 0.87 1.76
C PHE A 69 -7.28 1.80 0.63
N HIS A 70 -6.68 2.98 0.61
CA HIS A 70 -7.00 4.07 -0.32
C HIS A 70 -5.80 4.39 -1.19
N GLN A 71 -6.04 4.55 -2.49
CA GLN A 71 -5.06 5.02 -3.46
C GLN A 71 -5.68 6.11 -4.32
N MET A 72 -5.04 7.28 -4.38
CA MET A 72 -5.43 8.38 -5.28
C MET A 72 -4.45 8.45 -6.45
N GLU A 73 -4.99 8.44 -7.65
CA GLU A 73 -4.25 8.48 -8.91
C GLU A 73 -4.75 9.58 -9.84
N GLU A 74 -3.94 9.91 -10.82
CA GLU A 74 -4.38 10.79 -11.90
C GLU A 74 -5.51 10.16 -12.70
N SER A 75 -6.44 10.98 -13.13
CA SER A 75 -7.59 10.51 -13.93
C SER A 75 -7.15 9.76 -15.18
N GLY A 76 -7.70 8.57 -15.38
CA GLY A 76 -7.39 7.66 -16.47
C GLY A 76 -6.29 6.63 -16.17
N SER A 77 -5.59 6.74 -15.04
CA SER A 77 -4.62 5.73 -14.60
C SER A 77 -5.26 4.38 -14.38
N LEU A 78 -6.50 4.36 -13.88
CA LEU A 78 -7.27 3.14 -13.65
C LEU A 78 -7.58 2.41 -14.96
N ASP A 79 -7.97 3.11 -16.02
CA ASP A 79 -8.27 2.50 -17.32
C ASP A 79 -7.04 1.81 -17.90
N LYS A 80 -5.86 2.45 -17.76
CA LYS A 80 -4.60 1.85 -18.16
C LYS A 80 -4.31 0.58 -17.37
N ARG A 81 -4.51 0.63 -16.04
CA ARG A 81 -4.28 -0.53 -15.17
C ARG A 81 -5.22 -1.68 -15.48
N ILE A 82 -6.49 -1.41 -15.74
CA ILE A 82 -7.46 -2.43 -16.17
C ILE A 82 -6.99 -3.13 -17.44
N SER A 83 -6.54 -2.38 -18.44
CA SER A 83 -6.03 -2.95 -19.70
C SER A 83 -4.79 -3.85 -19.48
N GLU A 84 -3.90 -3.47 -18.57
CA GLU A 84 -2.75 -4.29 -18.17
C GLU A 84 -3.20 -5.60 -17.51
N LEU A 85 -4.15 -5.53 -16.57
CA LEU A 85 -4.69 -6.70 -15.87
C LEU A 85 -5.43 -7.64 -16.82
N GLU A 86 -6.20 -7.12 -17.77
CA GLU A 86 -6.85 -7.91 -18.83
C GLU A 86 -5.80 -8.65 -19.67
N THR A 87 -4.68 -8.00 -19.98
CA THR A 87 -3.58 -8.64 -20.70
C THR A 87 -2.97 -9.79 -19.89
N HIS A 88 -2.80 -9.60 -18.57
CA HIS A 88 -2.32 -10.66 -17.67
C HIS A 88 -3.30 -11.83 -17.58
N ASP A 89 -4.60 -11.55 -17.51
CA ASP A 89 -5.64 -12.60 -17.48
C ASP A 89 -5.63 -13.44 -18.77
N VAL A 90 -5.59 -12.80 -19.93
CA VAL A 90 -5.50 -13.49 -21.22
C VAL A 90 -4.25 -14.36 -21.32
N LYS A 91 -3.11 -13.87 -20.86
CA LYS A 91 -1.83 -14.60 -20.88
C LYS A 91 -1.72 -15.63 -19.75
N ARG A 92 -2.64 -15.65 -18.80
CA ARG A 92 -2.58 -16.48 -17.58
C ARG A 92 -1.30 -16.24 -16.79
N THR A 93 -0.84 -14.99 -16.74
CA THR A 93 0.31 -14.55 -15.95
C THR A 93 -0.16 -13.76 -14.74
N LEU A 94 0.57 -13.84 -13.63
CA LEU A 94 0.35 -12.95 -12.49
C LEU A 94 1.00 -11.60 -12.77
N ALA A 95 0.36 -10.52 -12.32
CA ALA A 95 1.01 -9.23 -12.26
C ALA A 95 2.25 -9.32 -11.37
N GLU A 96 3.35 -8.70 -11.79
CA GLU A 96 4.56 -8.62 -10.97
C GLU A 96 4.28 -7.76 -9.74
N VAL A 97 4.79 -8.22 -8.59
CA VAL A 97 4.80 -7.40 -7.37
C VAL A 97 6.05 -6.55 -7.44
N GLU A 98 5.89 -5.26 -7.69
CA GLU A 98 7.00 -4.33 -7.64
C GLU A 98 7.46 -4.16 -6.19
N LEU A 99 8.73 -4.43 -5.95
CA LEU A 99 9.35 -4.09 -4.69
C LEU A 99 9.65 -2.60 -4.65
N GLY A 100 9.58 -1.99 -3.47
CA GLY A 100 9.94 -0.59 -3.30
C GLY A 100 11.38 -0.33 -3.73
N SER A 101 11.60 0.79 -4.41
CA SER A 101 12.91 1.20 -4.95
C SER A 101 13.63 2.23 -4.08
N VAL A 102 12.99 2.72 -3.01
CA VAL A 102 13.52 3.77 -2.14
C VAL A 102 13.26 3.45 -0.66
N ALA A 103 14.18 3.90 0.20
CA ALA A 103 14.00 3.86 1.65
C ALA A 103 13.22 5.08 2.14
N HIS A 104 12.29 4.87 3.04
CA HIS A 104 11.48 5.94 3.62
C HIS A 104 11.80 6.16 5.09
N PHE A 105 11.73 7.41 5.54
CA PHE A 105 11.76 7.71 6.98
C PHE A 105 10.40 7.39 7.61
N THR A 106 10.42 6.73 8.76
CA THR A 106 9.23 6.41 9.55
C THR A 106 9.51 6.60 11.04
N HIS A 107 8.48 6.65 11.86
CA HIS A 107 8.62 6.77 13.30
C HIS A 107 9.17 5.49 13.91
N ARG A 108 10.21 5.60 14.74
CA ARG A 108 10.96 4.46 15.28
C ARG A 108 10.19 3.63 16.31
N GLU A 109 9.26 4.27 17.04
CA GLU A 109 8.66 3.72 18.27
C GLU A 109 8.00 2.35 18.10
N HIS A 110 7.40 2.08 16.94
CA HIS A 110 6.71 0.81 16.69
C HIS A 110 7.29 0.03 15.51
N LEU A 111 8.43 0.47 14.97
CA LEU A 111 8.97 -0.12 13.76
C LEU A 111 9.33 -1.60 13.94
N ALA A 112 9.97 -1.94 15.06
CA ALA A 112 10.42 -3.32 15.29
C ALA A 112 9.27 -4.32 15.39
N SER A 113 8.19 -3.99 16.12
CA SER A 113 7.00 -4.86 16.22
C SER A 113 6.32 -4.99 14.86
N LYS A 114 6.17 -3.89 14.14
CA LYS A 114 5.52 -3.90 12.83
C LYS A 114 6.29 -4.68 11.77
N ILE A 115 7.63 -4.67 11.82
CA ILE A 115 8.46 -5.51 10.95
C ILE A 115 8.26 -7.00 11.28
N ILE A 116 8.24 -7.35 12.58
CA ILE A 116 8.03 -8.73 13.01
C ILE A 116 6.64 -9.22 12.63
N ASP A 117 5.64 -8.38 12.82
CA ASP A 117 4.24 -8.69 12.55
C ASP A 117 3.89 -8.60 11.04
N GLY A 118 4.82 -8.17 10.19
CA GLY A 118 4.58 -7.95 8.75
C GLY A 118 3.53 -6.88 8.47
N THR A 119 3.31 -5.97 9.43
CA THR A 119 2.31 -4.90 9.31
C THR A 119 2.91 -3.64 8.71
N GLY A 120 2.09 -2.88 7.99
CA GLY A 120 2.55 -1.68 7.35
C GLY A 120 2.83 -0.51 8.29
N VAL A 121 3.69 0.37 7.86
CA VAL A 121 4.06 1.62 8.53
C VAL A 121 3.83 2.80 7.60
N ARG A 122 3.44 3.93 8.16
CA ARG A 122 3.34 5.18 7.41
C ARG A 122 4.69 5.90 7.42
N SER A 123 5.13 6.31 6.25
CA SER A 123 6.36 7.09 6.10
C SER A 123 6.13 8.58 6.38
N LEU A 124 7.22 9.32 6.53
CA LEU A 124 7.21 10.78 6.69
C LEU A 124 6.60 11.49 5.47
N CYS A 125 6.77 10.94 4.27
CA CYS A 125 6.16 11.49 3.06
C CYS A 125 4.68 11.10 2.87
N GLY A 126 4.15 10.22 3.72
CA GLY A 126 2.75 9.79 3.68
C GLY A 126 2.52 8.40 3.08
N VAL A 127 3.50 7.88 2.35
CA VAL A 127 3.42 6.53 1.76
C VAL A 127 3.31 5.48 2.86
N TYR A 128 2.39 4.54 2.67
CA TYR A 128 2.21 3.40 3.56
C TYR A 128 2.89 2.16 2.95
N PHE A 129 3.73 1.47 3.72
CA PHE A 129 4.48 0.33 3.21
C PHE A 129 4.80 -0.70 4.29
N VAL A 130 5.04 -1.94 3.86
CA VAL A 130 5.58 -2.98 4.74
C VAL A 130 7.08 -3.03 4.57
N PRO A 131 7.87 -2.84 5.64
CA PRO A 131 9.32 -2.94 5.57
C PRO A 131 9.73 -4.40 5.32
N THR A 132 10.05 -4.73 4.08
CA THR A 132 10.45 -6.09 3.66
C THR A 132 11.88 -6.16 3.15
N GLN A 133 12.53 -5.02 2.97
CA GLN A 133 13.87 -4.90 2.42
C GLN A 133 14.80 -4.20 3.41
N ASP A 134 16.10 -4.42 3.23
CA ASP A 134 17.13 -3.69 3.96
C ASP A 134 17.17 -2.23 3.45
N ALA A 135 16.78 -1.30 4.31
CA ALA A 135 16.72 0.13 3.98
C ALA A 135 18.12 0.70 3.60
N ASP A 136 19.19 0.16 4.16
CA ASP A 136 20.54 0.63 3.91
C ASP A 136 21.01 0.31 2.48
N SER A 137 20.34 -0.62 1.82
CA SER A 137 20.60 -0.98 0.42
C SER A 137 19.89 -0.11 -0.61
N LEU A 138 19.00 0.78 -0.16
CA LEU A 138 18.13 1.59 -1.02
C LEU A 138 18.45 3.08 -0.93
N PRO A 139 18.32 3.84 -2.04
CA PRO A 139 18.41 5.30 -1.97
C PRO A 139 17.25 5.86 -1.14
N THR A 140 17.51 6.94 -0.42
CA THR A 140 16.47 7.62 0.37
C THR A 140 15.42 8.27 -0.52
N CYS A 141 14.17 8.19 -0.12
CA CYS A 141 13.05 8.84 -0.81
C CYS A 141 13.23 10.39 -0.79
N PRO A 142 13.28 11.07 -1.95
CA PRO A 142 13.48 12.51 -2.01
C PRO A 142 12.43 13.32 -1.26
N GLN A 143 11.17 12.85 -1.23
CA GLN A 143 10.11 13.53 -0.48
C GLN A 143 10.30 13.38 1.03
N CYS A 144 10.79 12.24 1.48
CA CYS A 144 11.16 12.06 2.89
C CYS A 144 12.30 13.00 3.29
N ASP A 145 13.32 13.15 2.45
CA ASP A 145 14.45 14.07 2.71
C ASP A 145 13.97 15.51 2.86
N VAL A 146 13.14 15.99 1.94
CA VAL A 146 12.59 17.35 2.00
C VAL A 146 11.79 17.57 3.28
N ARG A 147 10.91 16.63 3.63
CA ARG A 147 10.10 16.74 4.85
C ARG A 147 10.92 16.61 6.12
N TYR A 148 11.91 15.74 6.14
CA TYR A 148 12.83 15.58 7.26
C TYR A 148 13.64 16.87 7.53
N ALA A 149 14.16 17.49 6.47
CA ALA A 149 14.88 18.76 6.58
C ALA A 149 14.00 19.91 7.09
N ALA A 150 12.68 19.86 6.87
CA ALA A 150 11.71 20.83 7.33
C ALA A 150 11.22 20.60 8.77
N LEU A 151 11.58 19.48 9.41
CA LEU A 151 11.20 19.24 10.80
C LEU A 151 11.88 20.24 11.75
N PRO A 152 11.18 20.70 12.81
CA PRO A 152 11.78 21.52 13.84
C PRO A 152 12.96 20.77 14.46
N LYS A 153 14.14 21.38 14.47
CA LYS A 153 15.27 20.85 15.22
C LYS A 153 14.96 21.04 16.71
N LEU A 154 14.58 19.95 17.38
CA LEU A 154 14.48 19.95 18.83
C LEU A 154 15.87 20.28 19.40
N PRO A 155 15.99 21.23 20.36
CA PRO A 155 17.24 21.39 21.07
C PRO A 155 17.54 20.07 21.75
N LEU A 156 18.71 19.50 21.43
CA LEU A 156 19.25 18.37 22.20
C LEU A 156 19.41 18.91 23.61
N GLY A 157 18.58 18.42 24.54
CA GLY A 157 18.77 18.71 25.97
C GLY A 157 20.15 18.18 26.37
N ASP A 158 20.95 19.05 26.98
CA ASP A 158 22.21 18.71 27.61
C ASP A 158 22.03 17.70 28.75
#